data_85912d30323aebcf56560b190880a59e
#
_entry.id   85912d30323aebcf56560b190880a59e
#
_cell.length_a   1.000
_cell.length_b   1.000
_cell.length_c   1.000
_cell.angle_alpha   90.00
_cell.angle_beta   90.00
_cell.angle_gamma   90.00
#
_symmetry.space_group_name_H-M   'P 1'
#
loop_
_entity.id
_entity.type
_entity.pdbx_description
1 polymer ?
#
loop_
_entity_poly.entity_id
_entity_poly.type
_entity_poly.pdbx_seq_one_letter_code
_entity_poly.pdbx_strand_id
1 'polypeptide(L)'
;GHTGVEAAAIKAVETVDECVGKAVEAIEEVDGQLFICADHGNAEQLINYETGEPWTAHTTNPVPFILVNADPKYTLRENGCLADIVPTLIQLMGMEQPKEMTGESLLVEK
;
A
#
# COMPACT_ATOMS: atom_id res chain seq x y z
N GLY A 1 -14.80 5.30 -4.69
CA GLY A 1 -14.15 6.59 -4.41
C GLY A 1 -14.39 7.64 -5.50
N HIS A 2 -14.23 7.28 -6.75
CA HIS A 2 -14.39 8.21 -7.89
C HIS A 2 -15.83 8.74 -8.06
N THR A 3 -16.81 8.06 -7.49
CA THR A 3 -18.20 8.53 -7.54
C THR A 3 -18.52 9.58 -6.48
N GLY A 4 -17.69 9.71 -5.44
CA GLY A 4 -17.96 10.54 -4.28
C GLY A 4 -19.17 10.08 -3.44
N VAL A 5 -19.66 8.85 -3.65
CA VAL A 5 -20.80 8.28 -2.93
C VAL A 5 -20.27 7.43 -1.78
N GLU A 6 -20.51 7.86 -0.54
CA GLU A 6 -19.99 7.20 0.66
C GLU A 6 -20.38 5.73 0.78
N ALA A 7 -21.65 5.40 0.56
CA ALA A 7 -22.12 4.00 0.64
C ALA A 7 -21.43 3.11 -0.38
N ALA A 8 -21.19 3.61 -1.59
CA ALA A 8 -20.47 2.89 -2.64
C ALA A 8 -18.99 2.72 -2.29
N ALA A 9 -18.37 3.74 -1.71
CA ALA A 9 -16.97 3.70 -1.27
C ALA A 9 -16.77 2.67 -0.15
N ILE A 10 -17.67 2.63 0.84
CA ILE A 10 -17.64 1.65 1.93
C ILE A 10 -17.76 0.22 1.36
N LYS A 11 -18.71 0.01 0.44
CA LYS A 11 -18.89 -1.29 -0.19
C LYS A 11 -17.67 -1.72 -0.99
N ALA A 12 -17.04 -0.79 -1.69
CA ALA A 12 -15.82 -1.06 -2.43
C ALA A 12 -14.66 -1.46 -1.51
N VAL A 13 -14.47 -0.74 -0.42
CA VAL A 13 -13.41 -1.03 0.58
C VAL A 13 -13.65 -2.39 1.23
N GLU A 14 -14.88 -2.71 1.61
CA GLU A 14 -15.23 -4.03 2.16
C GLU A 14 -14.92 -5.16 1.17
N THR A 15 -15.24 -4.95 -0.11
CA THR A 15 -14.97 -5.92 -1.16
C THR A 15 -13.47 -6.11 -1.39
N VAL A 16 -12.72 -5.02 -1.41
CA VAL A 16 -11.24 -5.06 -1.52
C VAL A 16 -10.64 -5.79 -0.32
N ASP A 17 -11.10 -5.51 0.89
CA ASP A 17 -10.63 -6.19 2.10
C ASP A 17 -10.83 -7.70 2.01
N GLU A 18 -12.00 -8.15 1.58
CA GLU A 18 -12.28 -9.57 1.38
C GLU A 18 -11.35 -10.19 0.33
N CYS A 19 -11.13 -9.52 -0.79
CA CYS A 19 -10.25 -10.00 -1.87
C CYS A 19 -8.78 -10.03 -1.42
N VAL A 20 -8.33 -9.02 -0.68
CA VAL A 20 -6.98 -8.99 -0.10
C VAL A 20 -6.79 -10.13 0.88
N GLY A 21 -7.80 -10.44 1.70
CA GLY A 21 -7.75 -11.60 2.60
C GLY A 21 -7.50 -12.90 1.86
N LYS A 22 -8.17 -13.11 0.72
CA LYS A 22 -7.95 -14.28 -0.12
C LYS A 22 -6.54 -14.34 -0.70
N ALA A 23 -6.00 -13.19 -1.12
CA ALA A 23 -4.63 -13.10 -1.63
C ALA A 23 -3.60 -13.42 -0.54
N VAL A 24 -3.80 -12.92 0.68
CA VAL A 24 -2.95 -13.21 1.84
C VAL A 24 -2.94 -14.71 2.14
N GLU A 25 -4.10 -15.34 2.20
CA GLU A 25 -4.21 -16.79 2.43
C GLU A 25 -3.45 -17.60 1.37
N ALA A 26 -3.62 -17.25 0.10
CA ALA A 26 -2.95 -17.93 -1.01
C ALA A 26 -1.42 -17.80 -0.94
N ILE A 27 -0.93 -16.62 -0.58
CA ILE A 27 0.51 -16.38 -0.43
C ILE A 27 1.07 -17.14 0.78
N GLU A 28 0.36 -17.16 1.90
CA GLU A 28 0.77 -17.90 3.09
C GLU A 28 0.84 -19.40 2.87
N GLU A 29 -0.07 -19.96 2.06
CA GLU A 29 -0.06 -21.38 1.71
C GLU A 29 1.25 -21.83 1.04
N VAL A 30 1.91 -20.96 0.31
CA VAL A 30 3.18 -21.25 -0.37
C VAL A 30 4.38 -20.64 0.34
N ASP A 31 4.18 -20.13 1.56
CA ASP A 31 5.20 -19.42 2.34
C ASP A 31 5.83 -18.26 1.56
N GLY A 32 5.03 -17.57 0.76
CA GLY A 32 5.44 -16.40 0.01
C GLY A 32 5.34 -15.12 0.83
N GLN A 33 5.83 -14.03 0.28
CA GLN A 33 5.72 -12.70 0.87
C GLN A 33 4.87 -11.81 -0.03
N LEU A 34 4.14 -10.88 0.58
CA LEU A 34 3.23 -10.00 -0.13
C LEU A 34 3.40 -8.56 0.36
N PHE A 35 3.48 -7.63 -0.58
CA PHE A 35 3.31 -6.22 -0.28
C PHE A 35 1.90 -5.78 -0.66
N ILE A 36 1.27 -5.00 0.19
CA ILE A 36 -0.04 -4.40 -0.04
C ILE A 36 0.12 -2.90 0.07
N CYS A 37 -0.25 -2.18 -0.98
CA CYS A 37 -0.17 -0.72 -0.99
C CYS A 37 -1.20 -0.13 -1.96
N ALA A 38 -1.25 1.19 -2.03
CA ALA A 38 -1.96 1.93 -3.06
C ALA A 38 -0.99 2.87 -3.77
N ASP A 39 -1.34 3.26 -4.99
CA ASP A 39 -0.55 4.21 -5.78
C ASP A 39 -0.87 5.66 -5.43
N HIS A 40 -2.06 5.93 -4.87
CA HIS A 40 -2.52 7.25 -4.41
C HIS A 40 -3.70 7.10 -3.48
N GLY A 41 -4.05 8.18 -2.79
CA GLY A 41 -5.27 8.25 -1.99
C GLY A 41 -6.49 8.59 -2.84
N ASN A 42 -7.67 8.26 -2.35
CA ASN A 42 -8.96 8.60 -2.96
C ASN A 42 -10.12 8.38 -1.96
N ALA A 43 -10.37 7.13 -1.56
CA ALA A 43 -11.55 6.78 -0.77
C ALA A 43 -11.56 7.36 0.65
N GLU A 44 -10.39 7.75 1.16
CA GLU A 44 -10.29 8.37 2.49
C GLU A 44 -10.82 9.82 2.52
N GLN A 45 -11.03 10.43 1.35
CA GLN A 45 -11.59 11.78 1.24
C GLN A 45 -12.71 11.77 0.21
N LEU A 46 -13.95 11.87 0.66
CA LEU A 46 -15.14 11.87 -0.19
C LEU A 46 -15.81 13.23 -0.30
N ILE A 47 -15.32 14.22 0.44
CA ILE A 47 -15.87 15.57 0.51
C ILE A 47 -14.76 16.58 0.28
N ASN A 48 -15.08 17.62 -0.50
CA ASN A 48 -14.24 18.80 -0.57
C ASN A 48 -14.48 19.63 0.71
N TYR A 49 -13.46 19.74 1.55
CA TYR A 49 -13.58 20.40 2.85
C TYR A 49 -13.84 21.91 2.76
N GLU A 50 -13.54 22.52 1.61
CA GLU A 50 -13.78 23.95 1.40
C GLU A 50 -15.20 24.22 0.90
N THR A 51 -15.73 23.37 0.01
CA THR A 51 -17.03 23.59 -0.64
C THR A 51 -18.14 22.71 -0.12
N GLY A 52 -17.84 21.59 0.54
CA GLY A 52 -18.82 20.60 0.98
C GLY A 52 -19.35 19.71 -0.14
N GLU A 53 -18.87 19.89 -1.36
CA GLU A 53 -19.26 19.08 -2.51
C GLU A 53 -18.54 17.71 -2.52
N PRO A 54 -19.10 16.72 -3.25
CA PRO A 54 -18.41 15.43 -3.41
C PRO A 54 -16.99 15.60 -3.99
N TRP A 55 -16.02 14.89 -3.40
CA TRP A 55 -14.66 14.82 -3.90
C TRP A 55 -14.48 13.53 -4.68
N THR A 56 -14.14 13.63 -5.95
CA THR A 56 -13.99 12.47 -6.85
C THR A 56 -12.57 12.29 -7.38
N ALA A 57 -11.66 13.19 -7.00
CA ALA A 57 -10.26 13.19 -7.46
C ALA A 57 -9.37 12.33 -6.58
N HIS A 58 -8.15 12.09 -7.05
CA HIS A 58 -7.08 11.50 -6.24
C HIS A 58 -6.63 12.47 -5.16
N THR A 59 -6.04 11.94 -4.10
CA THR A 59 -5.40 12.74 -3.05
C THR A 59 -3.92 12.45 -2.98
N THR A 60 -3.19 13.36 -2.34
CA THR A 60 -1.77 13.17 -2.02
C THR A 60 -1.56 12.66 -0.59
N ASN A 61 -2.63 12.22 0.06
CA ASN A 61 -2.55 11.66 1.40
C ASN A 61 -1.67 10.41 1.43
N PRO A 62 -0.97 10.15 2.54
CA PRO A 62 -0.24 8.90 2.70
C PRO A 62 -1.14 7.68 2.52
N VAL A 63 -0.61 6.65 1.90
CA VAL A 63 -1.30 5.38 1.67
C VAL A 63 -0.66 4.27 2.49
N PRO A 64 -1.39 3.19 2.81
CA PRO A 64 -0.81 2.05 3.49
C PRO A 64 0.29 1.39 2.68
N PHE A 65 1.30 0.89 3.37
CA PHE A 65 2.29 -0.02 2.82
C PHE A 65 2.49 -1.14 3.84
N ILE A 66 2.04 -2.34 3.50
CA ILE A 66 1.95 -3.46 4.43
C ILE A 66 2.78 -4.62 3.90
N LEU A 67 3.64 -5.16 4.74
CA LEU A 67 4.45 -6.33 4.43
C LEU A 67 3.88 -7.54 5.16
N VAL A 68 3.57 -8.59 4.40
CA VAL A 68 2.95 -9.82 4.91
C VAL A 68 3.94 -10.98 4.81
N ASN A 69 4.06 -11.74 5.89
CA ASN A 69 4.87 -12.96 5.98
C ASN A 69 6.36 -12.75 5.73
N ALA A 70 6.89 -11.61 6.15
CA ALA A 70 8.34 -11.37 6.14
C ALA A 70 9.00 -11.87 7.42
N ASP A 71 10.33 -11.95 7.40
CA ASP A 71 11.11 -12.29 8.59
C ASP A 71 10.75 -11.31 9.73
N PRO A 72 10.40 -11.81 10.94
CA PRO A 72 10.02 -10.96 12.06
C PRO A 72 11.08 -9.97 12.52
N LYS A 73 12.34 -10.15 12.10
CA LYS A 73 13.43 -9.19 12.40
C LYS A 73 13.25 -7.85 11.69
N TYR A 74 12.44 -7.81 10.63
CA TYR A 74 12.21 -6.58 9.86
C TYR A 74 10.98 -5.81 10.33
N THR A 75 11.09 -4.50 10.28
CA THR A 75 9.97 -3.57 10.32
C THR A 75 10.14 -2.57 9.19
N LEU A 76 9.13 -1.77 8.93
CA LEU A 76 9.18 -0.76 7.88
C LEU A 76 9.37 0.63 8.51
N ARG A 77 10.29 1.43 7.92
CA ARG A 77 10.39 2.84 8.29
C ARG A 77 9.21 3.63 7.76
N GLU A 78 8.92 4.75 8.39
CA GLU A 78 7.87 5.65 7.96
C GLU A 78 8.35 6.62 6.86
N ASN A 79 7.41 7.30 6.24
CA ASN A 79 7.65 8.40 5.28
C ASN A 79 8.42 7.97 4.01
N GLY A 80 8.04 6.83 3.44
CA GLY A 80 8.52 6.40 2.15
C GLY A 80 7.72 6.99 0.99
N CYS A 81 8.13 6.66 -0.22
CA CYS A 81 7.42 7.00 -1.45
C CYS A 81 7.38 5.79 -2.39
N LEU A 82 6.64 5.89 -3.49
CA LEU A 82 6.48 4.78 -4.43
C LEU A 82 7.81 4.28 -4.99
N ALA A 83 8.80 5.17 -5.16
CA ALA A 83 10.13 4.80 -5.63
C ALA A 83 10.88 3.85 -4.67
N ASP A 84 10.44 3.76 -3.42
CA ASP A 84 11.07 2.93 -2.39
C ASP A 84 10.54 1.48 -2.38
N ILE A 85 9.48 1.19 -3.11
CA ILE A 85 8.83 -0.12 -3.11
C ILE A 85 9.76 -1.20 -3.67
N VAL A 86 10.27 -1.01 -4.88
CA VAL A 86 11.14 -2.00 -5.52
C VAL A 86 12.48 -2.16 -4.79
N PRO A 87 13.16 -1.09 -4.32
CA PRO A 87 14.31 -1.25 -3.45
C PRO A 87 14.06 -2.12 -2.21
N THR A 88 12.89 -1.98 -1.60
CA THR A 88 12.48 -2.83 -0.47
C THR A 88 12.31 -4.29 -0.90
N LEU A 89 11.66 -4.51 -2.03
CA LEU A 89 11.42 -5.85 -2.58
C LEU A 89 12.72 -6.58 -2.90
N ILE A 90 13.66 -5.93 -3.59
CA ILE A 90 14.91 -6.58 -3.98
C ILE A 90 15.82 -6.84 -2.79
N GLN A 91 15.75 -6.05 -1.74
CA GLN A 91 16.46 -6.35 -0.50
C GLN A 91 15.93 -7.65 0.14
N LEU A 92 14.61 -7.84 0.18
CA LEU A 92 14.01 -9.08 0.67
C LEU A 92 14.40 -10.28 -0.19
N MET A 93 14.63 -10.08 -1.48
CA MET A 93 15.08 -11.13 -2.40
C MET A 93 16.59 -11.40 -2.33
N GLY A 94 17.33 -10.64 -1.52
CA GLY A 94 18.77 -10.78 -1.41
C GLY A 94 19.56 -10.29 -2.62
N MET A 95 18.98 -9.41 -3.41
CA MET A 95 19.60 -8.85 -4.62
C MET A 95 20.21 -7.48 -4.36
N GLU A 96 21.23 -7.14 -5.16
CA GLU A 96 21.81 -5.80 -5.13
C GLU A 96 20.94 -4.79 -5.86
N GLN A 97 20.81 -3.59 -5.27
CA GLN A 97 20.08 -2.49 -5.90
C GLN A 97 20.92 -1.87 -7.03
N PRO A 98 20.38 -1.79 -8.27
CA PRO A 98 21.06 -1.11 -9.36
C PRO A 98 21.28 0.38 -9.08
N LYS A 99 22.31 0.97 -9.66
CA LYS A 99 22.63 2.40 -9.49
C LYS A 99 21.54 3.32 -10.04
N GLU A 100 20.85 2.87 -11.07
CA GLU A 100 19.77 3.61 -11.71
C GLU A 100 18.51 3.71 -10.82
N MET A 101 18.40 2.82 -9.85
CA MET A 101 17.30 2.80 -8.90
C MET A 101 17.63 3.73 -7.74
N THR A 102 16.99 4.88 -7.69
CA THR A 102 17.31 5.96 -6.76
C THR A 102 16.54 5.93 -5.44
N GLY A 103 15.50 5.11 -5.35
CA GLY A 103 14.73 4.94 -4.10
C GLY A 103 15.55 4.24 -3.01
N GLU A 104 15.03 4.24 -1.80
CA GLU A 104 15.66 3.64 -0.63
C GLU A 104 14.76 2.56 -0.03
N SER A 105 15.33 1.42 0.33
CA SER A 105 14.57 0.36 1.01
C SER A 105 13.90 0.89 2.28
N LEU A 106 12.67 0.44 2.50
CA LEU A 106 11.90 0.75 3.70
C LEU A 106 12.15 -0.23 4.85
N LEU A 107 12.92 -1.29 4.61
CA LEU A 107 13.22 -2.29 5.63
C LEU A 107 14.17 -1.75 6.69
N VAL A 108 13.83 -2.02 7.95
CA VAL A 108 14.67 -1.71 9.11
C VAL A 108 14.72 -2.96 9.97
N GLU A 109 15.91 -3.35 10.40
CA GLU A 109 16.05 -4.43 11.38
C GLU A 109 15.67 -3.91 12.77
N LYS A 110 14.90 -4.70 13.47
CA LYS A 110 14.53 -4.41 14.87
C LYS A 110 15.72 -4.53 15.81
#